data_ec001bf3bfc96726fa5ef7a1140fc663
#
_entry.id   ec001bf3bfc96726fa5ef7a1140fc663
#
_cell.length_a   1.000
_cell.length_b   1.000
_cell.length_c   1.000
_cell.angle_alpha   90.00
_cell.angle_beta   90.00
_cell.angle_gamma   90.00
#
_symmetry.space_group_name_H-M   'P 1'
#
loop_
_entity.id
_entity.type
_entity.pdbx_description
1 polymer ?
#
loop_
_entity_poly.entity_id
_entity_poly.type
_entity_poly.pdbx_seq_one_letter_code
_entity_poly.pdbx_strand_id
1 'polypeptide(L)'
;MVSHDIEFCAKYAERCALFFDGNIVTEAAPRTFFSGNSFYTTSANRIARDVLPEAVTPEDVIAACGGAVAPEPALPEYQRIPPAPEKEAQVLKKLPVWRKALAAVSGIVSLVLMIQAIGVTDLTKLVDAGGLTGLAGSQMRLYGILLLSLLVFALSIGRKADRPDYLIQTPVEKRKLRNRTIFATALILLLIPLTLFIGVYCFGGKRYYFISLLILLECMLPFFLIFEGRKPQARELVLIAVLVALNVAGRAAFFMLPEFKPVVAMTILAGVAFGGETGFLVGAMTMLVSNMLFSQGPWTPWQMFAMGSIGWLAGVLYRKGVLRRSKLSLCIFGVIASTVIFGGIMNPASALMWSESVNWKIIMSYYITGIPVDLVRAVATFVFLWLGAEPMLEKLDRIKTKYGLAE
;
A
#
# COMPACT_ATOMS: atom_id res chain seq x y z
N MET A 1 -29.44 -7.55 -9.21
CA MET A 1 -28.32 -6.80 -9.80
C MET A 1 -28.51 -5.33 -9.45
N VAL A 2 -27.47 -4.61 -9.06
CA VAL A 2 -27.51 -3.14 -8.86
C VAL A 2 -26.72 -2.52 -10.00
N SER A 3 -27.31 -1.60 -10.74
CA SER A 3 -26.68 -0.92 -11.87
C SER A 3 -26.99 0.57 -11.84
N HIS A 4 -26.05 1.39 -12.30
CA HIS A 4 -26.26 2.81 -12.58
C HIS A 4 -26.51 3.08 -14.07
N ASP A 5 -26.44 2.03 -14.89
CA ASP A 5 -26.72 2.11 -16.33
C ASP A 5 -28.22 1.95 -16.56
N ILE A 6 -28.86 3.08 -16.72
CA ILE A 6 -30.32 3.19 -16.92
C ILE A 6 -30.72 2.57 -18.26
N GLU A 7 -29.95 2.80 -19.33
CA GLU A 7 -30.23 2.29 -20.66
C GLU A 7 -30.17 0.76 -20.70
N PHE A 8 -29.14 0.19 -20.03
CA PHE A 8 -29.02 -1.26 -19.86
C PHE A 8 -30.22 -1.84 -19.10
N CYS A 9 -30.63 -1.20 -18.00
CA CYS A 9 -31.76 -1.66 -17.21
C CYS A 9 -33.09 -1.58 -18.00
N ALA A 10 -33.26 -0.52 -18.79
CA ALA A 10 -34.47 -0.35 -19.62
C ALA A 10 -34.61 -1.44 -20.69
N LYS A 11 -33.49 -1.94 -21.21
CA LYS A 11 -33.46 -2.91 -22.32
C LYS A 11 -33.52 -4.36 -21.83
N TYR A 12 -32.79 -4.70 -20.73
CA TYR A 12 -32.52 -6.08 -20.33
C TYR A 12 -33.10 -6.51 -19.00
N ALA A 13 -33.65 -5.60 -18.19
CA ALA A 13 -34.24 -5.97 -16.90
C ALA A 13 -35.67 -6.44 -17.05
N GLU A 14 -36.08 -7.42 -16.26
CA GLU A 14 -37.49 -7.86 -16.15
C GLU A 14 -38.26 -6.95 -15.20
N ARG A 15 -37.62 -6.46 -14.14
CA ARG A 15 -38.15 -5.53 -13.13
C ARG A 15 -37.10 -4.53 -12.71
N CYS A 16 -37.50 -3.29 -12.51
CA CYS A 16 -36.66 -2.21 -12.01
C CYS A 16 -37.19 -1.71 -10.67
N ALA A 17 -36.31 -1.45 -9.74
CA ALA A 17 -36.64 -0.85 -8.45
C ALA A 17 -35.66 0.30 -8.14
N LEU A 18 -36.19 1.43 -7.67
CA LEU A 18 -35.39 2.55 -7.20
C LEU A 18 -35.15 2.38 -5.70
N PHE A 19 -33.89 2.26 -5.35
CA PHE A 19 -33.46 2.17 -3.98
C PHE A 19 -32.87 3.52 -3.52
N PHE A 20 -33.49 4.12 -2.52
CA PHE A 20 -33.09 5.42 -1.97
C PHE A 20 -33.24 5.41 -0.45
N ASP A 21 -32.24 5.91 0.27
CA ASP A 21 -32.20 6.04 1.72
C ASP A 21 -32.60 4.76 2.47
N GLY A 22 -32.04 3.63 2.04
CA GLY A 22 -32.26 2.34 2.68
C GLY A 22 -33.58 1.63 2.31
N ASN A 23 -34.44 2.25 1.48
CA ASN A 23 -35.76 1.73 1.13
C ASN A 23 -35.96 1.64 -0.39
N ILE A 24 -36.87 0.74 -0.81
CA ILE A 24 -37.36 0.70 -2.19
C ILE A 24 -38.45 1.74 -2.31
N VAL A 25 -38.21 2.79 -3.09
CA VAL A 25 -39.15 3.91 -3.29
C VAL A 25 -40.19 3.58 -4.32
N THR A 26 -39.83 2.89 -5.39
CA THR A 26 -40.73 2.47 -6.45
C THR A 26 -40.19 1.22 -7.13
N GLU A 27 -41.09 0.39 -7.62
CA GLU A 27 -40.78 -0.84 -8.33
C GLU A 27 -41.80 -1.08 -9.41
N ALA A 28 -41.38 -1.38 -10.65
CA ALA A 28 -42.24 -1.66 -11.78
C ALA A 28 -41.50 -2.41 -12.90
N ALA A 29 -42.22 -2.84 -13.94
CA ALA A 29 -41.60 -3.27 -15.19
C ALA A 29 -40.86 -2.09 -15.84
N PRO A 30 -39.76 -2.33 -16.60
CA PRO A 30 -38.91 -1.27 -17.12
C PRO A 30 -39.66 -0.18 -17.89
N ARG A 31 -40.56 -0.53 -18.76
CA ARG A 31 -41.36 0.45 -19.53
C ARG A 31 -42.14 1.38 -18.60
N THR A 32 -42.91 0.83 -17.69
CA THR A 32 -43.70 1.60 -16.70
C THR A 32 -42.80 2.38 -15.75
N PHE A 33 -41.68 1.80 -15.35
CA PHE A 33 -40.72 2.44 -14.43
C PHE A 33 -40.11 3.69 -15.05
N PHE A 34 -39.63 3.60 -16.29
CA PHE A 34 -38.90 4.69 -16.94
C PHE A 34 -39.80 5.72 -17.62
N SER A 35 -40.99 5.31 -18.13
CA SER A 35 -41.97 6.27 -18.70
C SER A 35 -42.64 7.09 -17.60
N GLY A 36 -42.89 6.49 -16.45
CA GLY A 36 -43.56 7.15 -15.31
C GLY A 36 -42.63 8.03 -14.45
N ASN A 37 -41.34 8.02 -14.70
CA ASN A 37 -40.39 8.74 -13.85
C ASN A 37 -39.72 9.89 -14.60
N SER A 38 -39.80 11.12 -14.06
CA SER A 38 -39.22 12.31 -14.70
C SER A 38 -37.74 12.46 -14.47
N PHE A 39 -37.17 11.93 -13.37
CA PHE A 39 -35.76 12.06 -13.00
C PHE A 39 -34.93 10.85 -13.43
N TYR A 40 -35.43 9.64 -13.14
CA TYR A 40 -34.76 8.38 -13.43
C TYR A 40 -35.36 7.76 -14.66
N THR A 41 -35.08 8.34 -15.82
CA THR A 41 -35.57 7.85 -17.12
C THR A 41 -34.44 7.82 -18.13
N THR A 42 -34.66 7.04 -19.22
CA THR A 42 -33.67 6.90 -20.29
C THR A 42 -33.52 8.19 -21.10
N SER A 43 -32.41 8.31 -21.84
CA SER A 43 -32.20 9.42 -22.76
C SER A 43 -33.27 9.46 -23.87
N ALA A 44 -33.67 8.30 -24.39
CA ALA A 44 -34.70 8.17 -25.39
C ALA A 44 -36.06 8.71 -24.89
N ASN A 45 -36.48 8.29 -23.70
CA ASN A 45 -37.72 8.78 -23.10
C ASN A 45 -37.66 10.28 -22.78
N ARG A 46 -36.55 10.76 -22.26
CA ARG A 46 -36.37 12.20 -21.95
C ARG A 46 -36.52 13.10 -23.16
N ILE A 47 -36.04 12.65 -24.33
CA ILE A 47 -36.12 13.40 -25.59
C ILE A 47 -37.49 13.27 -26.23
N ALA A 48 -38.11 12.08 -26.23
CA ALA A 48 -39.28 11.76 -27.03
C ALA A 48 -40.61 11.81 -26.26
N ARG A 49 -40.63 11.86 -24.94
CA ARG A 49 -41.83 11.68 -24.09
C ARG A 49 -42.99 12.64 -24.38
N ASP A 50 -42.71 13.84 -24.90
CA ASP A 50 -43.76 14.81 -25.21
C ASP A 50 -44.56 14.39 -26.45
N VAL A 51 -44.00 13.54 -27.32
CA VAL A 51 -44.61 13.01 -28.55
C VAL A 51 -44.85 11.49 -28.43
N LEU A 52 -43.96 10.79 -27.78
CA LEU A 52 -43.94 9.33 -27.64
C LEU A 52 -43.72 8.96 -26.15
N PRO A 53 -44.72 9.14 -25.28
CA PRO A 53 -44.56 8.95 -23.83
C PRO A 53 -44.13 7.53 -23.44
N GLU A 54 -44.51 6.53 -24.22
CA GLU A 54 -44.23 5.11 -23.97
C GLU A 54 -42.84 4.67 -24.50
N ALA A 55 -42.14 5.49 -25.28
CA ALA A 55 -40.84 5.15 -25.83
C ALA A 55 -39.79 5.24 -24.71
N VAL A 56 -39.14 4.12 -24.42
CA VAL A 56 -38.16 3.98 -23.35
C VAL A 56 -36.76 3.70 -23.91
N THR A 57 -36.69 3.04 -25.08
CA THR A 57 -35.41 2.73 -25.72
C THR A 57 -35.20 3.52 -27.02
N PRO A 58 -33.96 3.69 -27.50
CA PRO A 58 -33.74 4.30 -28.80
C PRO A 58 -34.45 3.56 -29.94
N GLU A 59 -34.55 2.25 -29.83
CA GLU A 59 -35.22 1.39 -30.80
C GLU A 59 -36.75 1.71 -30.88
N ASP A 60 -37.36 2.02 -29.75
CA ASP A 60 -38.79 2.43 -29.71
C ASP A 60 -38.99 3.73 -30.50
N VAL A 61 -38.07 4.69 -30.35
CA VAL A 61 -38.16 5.96 -31.08
C VAL A 61 -37.94 5.77 -32.58
N ILE A 62 -36.92 4.97 -32.95
CA ILE A 62 -36.63 4.64 -34.37
C ILE A 62 -37.83 3.96 -35.04
N ALA A 63 -38.42 2.96 -34.36
CA ALA A 63 -39.59 2.24 -34.87
C ALA A 63 -40.79 3.17 -35.04
N ALA A 64 -41.09 4.03 -34.05
CA ALA A 64 -42.17 5.00 -34.12
C ALA A 64 -42.00 6.05 -35.25
N CYS A 65 -40.77 6.38 -35.59
CA CYS A 65 -40.43 7.27 -36.72
C CYS A 65 -40.37 6.55 -38.09
N GLY A 66 -40.72 5.27 -38.15
CA GLY A 66 -40.69 4.50 -39.41
C GLY A 66 -39.31 4.05 -39.85
N GLY A 67 -38.34 4.14 -38.97
CA GLY A 67 -36.97 3.65 -39.20
C GLY A 67 -36.86 2.14 -39.00
N ALA A 68 -35.90 1.52 -39.72
CA ALA A 68 -35.59 0.12 -39.54
C ALA A 68 -34.70 -0.06 -38.30
N VAL A 69 -35.17 -0.83 -37.34
CA VAL A 69 -34.37 -1.22 -36.17
C VAL A 69 -33.42 -2.34 -36.60
N ALA A 70 -32.11 -2.14 -36.43
CA ALA A 70 -31.16 -3.20 -36.74
C ALA A 70 -31.41 -4.42 -35.84
N PRO A 71 -31.37 -5.65 -36.39
CA PRO A 71 -31.50 -6.85 -35.57
C PRO A 71 -30.43 -6.86 -34.49
N GLU A 72 -30.83 -7.18 -33.28
CA GLU A 72 -29.91 -7.32 -32.17
C GLU A 72 -28.82 -8.36 -32.53
N PRO A 73 -27.53 -8.04 -32.41
CA PRO A 73 -26.51 -9.04 -32.64
C PRO A 73 -26.78 -10.21 -31.68
N ALA A 74 -26.79 -11.44 -32.23
CA ALA A 74 -26.95 -12.63 -31.42
C ALA A 74 -25.92 -12.58 -30.28
N LEU A 75 -26.43 -12.48 -29.06
CA LEU A 75 -25.55 -12.52 -27.89
C LEU A 75 -24.72 -13.80 -28.00
N PRO A 76 -23.39 -13.73 -27.90
CA PRO A 76 -22.58 -14.95 -27.86
C PRO A 76 -23.17 -15.81 -26.74
N GLU A 77 -23.42 -17.10 -27.09
CA GLU A 77 -23.99 -18.08 -26.16
C GLU A 77 -23.25 -17.94 -24.83
N TYR A 78 -23.93 -17.35 -23.83
CA TYR A 78 -23.32 -17.05 -22.56
C TYR A 78 -23.03 -18.42 -21.92
N GLN A 79 -21.79 -18.90 -22.10
CA GLN A 79 -21.31 -20.00 -21.29
C GLN A 79 -21.47 -19.53 -19.86
N ARG A 80 -22.50 -20.07 -19.18
CA ARG A 80 -22.69 -19.82 -17.75
C ARG A 80 -21.35 -20.15 -17.11
N ILE A 81 -20.61 -19.09 -16.79
CA ILE A 81 -19.44 -19.22 -15.90
C ILE A 81 -20.05 -19.94 -14.69
N PRO A 82 -19.62 -21.17 -14.38
CA PRO A 82 -20.15 -21.87 -13.22
C PRO A 82 -20.10 -20.89 -12.06
N PRO A 83 -21.19 -20.74 -11.27
CA PRO A 83 -21.20 -19.77 -10.17
C PRO A 83 -19.90 -19.98 -9.42
N ALA A 84 -19.15 -18.88 -9.24
CA ALA A 84 -17.88 -18.94 -8.52
C ALA A 84 -18.14 -19.76 -7.26
N PRO A 85 -17.41 -20.86 -7.02
CA PRO A 85 -17.72 -21.80 -5.96
C PRO A 85 -18.09 -20.97 -4.74
N GLU A 86 -19.32 -21.18 -4.23
CA GLU A 86 -19.81 -20.45 -3.07
C GLU A 86 -18.66 -20.42 -2.10
N LYS A 87 -18.19 -19.23 -1.77
CA LYS A 87 -17.07 -19.09 -0.82
C LYS A 87 -17.59 -19.78 0.43
N GLU A 88 -17.27 -21.08 0.57
CA GLU A 88 -17.54 -21.80 1.80
C GLU A 88 -17.14 -20.88 2.92
N ALA A 89 -18.11 -20.51 3.76
CA ALA A 89 -17.87 -19.64 4.89
C ALA A 89 -16.76 -20.28 5.69
N GLN A 90 -15.54 -19.78 5.51
CA GLN A 90 -14.34 -20.46 5.96
C GLN A 90 -14.40 -20.51 7.47
N VAL A 91 -14.69 -21.69 7.98
CA VAL A 91 -14.62 -21.99 9.40
C VAL A 91 -13.18 -21.76 9.83
N LEU A 92 -12.91 -20.58 10.37
CA LEU A 92 -11.62 -20.23 10.94
C LEU A 92 -11.32 -21.25 12.02
N LYS A 93 -10.39 -22.18 11.77
CA LYS A 93 -9.96 -23.13 12.80
C LYS A 93 -9.67 -22.39 14.09
N LYS A 94 -10.43 -22.70 15.15
CA LYS A 94 -10.26 -22.07 16.45
C LYS A 94 -8.82 -22.29 16.91
N LEU A 95 -8.14 -21.21 17.31
CA LEU A 95 -6.80 -21.32 17.87
C LEU A 95 -6.81 -22.29 19.07
N PRO A 96 -5.85 -23.20 19.19
CA PRO A 96 -5.75 -24.08 20.33
C PRO A 96 -5.62 -23.27 21.63
N VAL A 97 -6.15 -23.79 22.73
CA VAL A 97 -6.26 -23.07 24.01
C VAL A 97 -4.91 -22.55 24.50
N TRP A 98 -3.85 -23.36 24.35
CA TRP A 98 -2.50 -22.96 24.74
C TRP A 98 -1.97 -21.73 23.96
N ARG A 99 -2.31 -21.59 22.67
CA ARG A 99 -1.93 -20.42 21.87
C ARG A 99 -2.71 -19.17 22.27
N LYS A 100 -3.98 -19.33 22.66
CA LYS A 100 -4.77 -18.22 23.22
C LYS A 100 -4.19 -17.74 24.53
N ALA A 101 -3.83 -18.68 25.42
CA ALA A 101 -3.19 -18.36 26.69
C ALA A 101 -1.83 -17.67 26.47
N LEU A 102 -1.00 -18.19 25.57
CA LEU A 102 0.30 -17.59 25.23
C LEU A 102 0.13 -16.17 24.65
N ALA A 103 -0.87 -15.96 23.78
CA ALA A 103 -1.19 -14.65 23.23
C ALA A 103 -1.67 -13.68 24.33
N ALA A 104 -2.52 -14.13 25.24
CA ALA A 104 -2.98 -13.30 26.35
C ALA A 104 -1.82 -12.90 27.28
N VAL A 105 -0.99 -13.85 27.69
CA VAL A 105 0.15 -13.59 28.57
C VAL A 105 1.16 -12.67 27.90
N SER A 106 1.59 -12.99 26.67
CA SER A 106 2.57 -12.18 25.95
C SER A 106 2.01 -10.77 25.61
N GLY A 107 0.71 -10.65 25.34
CA GLY A 107 0.04 -9.36 25.13
C GLY A 107 0.03 -8.49 26.40
N ILE A 108 -0.30 -9.07 27.55
CA ILE A 108 -0.26 -8.37 28.84
C ILE A 108 1.16 -7.95 29.19
N VAL A 109 2.13 -8.86 29.04
CA VAL A 109 3.56 -8.55 29.26
C VAL A 109 4.02 -7.42 28.34
N SER A 110 3.67 -7.47 27.06
CA SER A 110 4.00 -6.40 26.10
C SER A 110 3.40 -5.05 26.51
N LEU A 111 2.15 -5.04 26.98
CA LEU A 111 1.48 -3.82 27.44
C LEU A 111 2.16 -3.23 28.67
N VAL A 112 2.48 -4.05 29.65
CA VAL A 112 3.17 -3.61 30.89
C VAL A 112 4.56 -3.07 30.56
N LEU A 113 5.33 -3.80 29.75
CA LEU A 113 6.67 -3.36 29.32
C LEU A 113 6.62 -2.08 28.47
N MET A 114 5.58 -1.90 27.67
CA MET A 114 5.38 -0.69 26.87
C MET A 114 5.10 0.52 27.76
N ILE A 115 4.25 0.36 28.78
CA ILE A 115 3.97 1.43 29.77
C ILE A 115 5.25 1.78 30.56
N GLN A 116 6.02 0.78 30.98
CA GLN A 116 7.31 1.00 31.63
C GLN A 116 8.32 1.70 30.70
N ALA A 117 8.40 1.29 29.45
CA ALA A 117 9.29 1.91 28.47
C ALA A 117 8.94 3.39 28.25
N ILE A 118 7.66 3.73 28.15
CA ILE A 118 7.19 5.12 28.05
C ILE A 118 7.54 5.93 29.30
N GLY A 119 7.35 5.35 30.49
CA GLY A 119 7.61 6.04 31.76
C GLY A 119 9.10 6.26 32.08
N VAL A 120 9.97 5.37 31.58
CA VAL A 120 11.44 5.45 31.85
C VAL A 120 12.19 6.18 30.73
N THR A 121 11.59 6.31 29.54
CA THR A 121 12.24 6.93 28.39
C THR A 121 12.07 8.44 28.42
N ASP A 122 13.17 9.14 28.59
CA ASP A 122 13.22 10.58 28.41
C ASP A 122 13.28 10.88 26.91
N LEU A 123 12.16 11.35 26.36
CA LEU A 123 11.99 11.61 24.94
C LEU A 123 12.96 12.70 24.44
N THR A 124 13.30 13.67 25.28
CA THR A 124 14.24 14.74 24.91
C THR A 124 15.62 14.16 24.70
N LYS A 125 16.10 13.30 25.61
CA LYS A 125 17.40 12.62 25.43
C LYS A 125 17.44 11.67 24.25
N LEU A 126 16.33 11.03 23.94
CA LEU A 126 16.23 10.12 22.79
C LEU A 126 16.29 10.89 21.45
N VAL A 127 15.67 12.06 21.39
CA VAL A 127 15.72 12.94 20.22
C VAL A 127 17.09 13.56 20.07
N ASP A 128 17.67 14.06 21.16
CA ASP A 128 18.99 14.71 21.14
C ASP A 128 20.14 13.73 20.81
N ALA A 129 20.03 12.48 21.27
CA ALA A 129 21.01 11.44 21.01
C ALA A 129 20.86 10.74 19.62
N GLY A 130 19.87 11.14 18.82
CA GLY A 130 19.67 10.56 17.50
C GLY A 130 19.17 9.11 17.50
N GLY A 131 18.56 8.65 18.59
CA GLY A 131 17.93 7.33 18.65
C GLY A 131 18.40 6.43 19.79
N LEU A 132 18.37 5.11 19.58
CA LEU A 132 18.64 4.10 20.61
C LEU A 132 20.03 4.14 21.25
N THR A 133 21.01 4.81 20.64
CA THR A 133 22.38 4.93 21.14
C THR A 133 22.48 5.75 22.44
N GLY A 134 21.48 6.59 22.74
CA GLY A 134 21.39 7.35 23.99
C GLY A 134 20.78 6.60 25.17
N LEU A 135 20.35 5.34 24.98
CA LEU A 135 19.70 4.56 26.03
C LEU A 135 20.74 3.92 26.98
N ALA A 136 20.48 3.99 28.29
CA ALA A 136 21.23 3.24 29.27
C ALA A 136 21.07 1.73 29.08
N GLY A 137 22.03 0.92 29.48
CA GLY A 137 21.99 -0.54 29.28
C GLY A 137 20.78 -1.24 29.94
N SER A 138 20.19 -0.67 30.99
CA SER A 138 18.93 -1.13 31.58
C SER A 138 17.73 -0.89 30.69
N GLN A 139 17.67 0.26 30.04
CA GLN A 139 16.63 0.62 29.08
C GLN A 139 16.73 -0.27 27.83
N MET A 140 17.93 -0.52 27.34
CA MET A 140 18.18 -1.41 26.19
C MET A 140 17.67 -2.84 26.46
N ARG A 141 17.87 -3.36 27.68
CA ARG A 141 17.32 -4.66 28.11
C ARG A 141 15.79 -4.65 28.14
N LEU A 142 15.16 -3.58 28.67
CA LEU A 142 13.71 -3.41 28.68
C LEU A 142 13.12 -3.46 27.28
N TYR A 143 13.71 -2.70 26.33
CA TYR A 143 13.28 -2.73 24.92
C TYR A 143 13.49 -4.10 24.27
N GLY A 144 14.58 -4.79 24.57
CA GLY A 144 14.83 -6.14 24.06
C GLY A 144 13.77 -7.15 24.50
N ILE A 145 13.39 -7.12 25.78
CA ILE A 145 12.32 -7.98 26.31
C ILE A 145 10.96 -7.59 25.71
N LEU A 146 10.68 -6.29 25.56
CA LEU A 146 9.46 -5.80 24.92
C LEU A 146 9.35 -6.31 23.47
N LEU A 147 10.40 -6.21 22.68
CA LEU A 147 10.44 -6.70 21.31
C LEU A 147 10.21 -8.21 21.24
N LEU A 148 10.87 -8.97 22.12
CA LEU A 148 10.68 -10.40 22.19
C LEU A 148 9.23 -10.77 22.56
N SER A 149 8.63 -10.07 23.52
CA SER A 149 7.23 -10.31 23.90
C SER A 149 6.24 -9.96 22.79
N LEU A 150 6.48 -8.88 22.04
CA LEU A 150 5.69 -8.51 20.86
C LEU A 150 5.82 -9.54 19.74
N LEU A 151 7.01 -10.07 19.51
CA LEU A 151 7.23 -11.14 18.55
C LEU A 151 6.47 -12.41 18.92
N VAL A 152 6.57 -12.84 20.18
CA VAL A 152 5.82 -14.00 20.72
C VAL A 152 4.32 -13.79 20.59
N PHE A 153 3.82 -12.60 20.92
CA PHE A 153 2.42 -12.22 20.77
C PHE A 153 1.96 -12.34 19.30
N ALA A 154 2.70 -11.77 18.37
CA ALA A 154 2.40 -11.83 16.94
C ALA A 154 2.36 -13.27 16.41
N LEU A 155 3.35 -14.09 16.78
CA LEU A 155 3.40 -15.50 16.38
C LEU A 155 2.27 -16.33 16.99
N SER A 156 1.82 -15.99 18.21
CA SER A 156 0.73 -16.70 18.90
C SER A 156 -0.63 -16.41 18.28
N ILE A 157 -0.88 -15.17 17.85
CA ILE A 157 -2.12 -14.76 17.17
C ILE A 157 -2.11 -15.19 15.69
N GLY A 158 -0.93 -15.27 15.08
CA GLY A 158 -0.78 -15.62 13.67
C GLY A 158 -1.50 -16.92 13.36
N ARG A 159 -2.65 -16.84 12.68
CA ARG A 159 -3.40 -18.00 12.23
C ARG A 159 -2.73 -18.57 10.98
N LYS A 160 -2.45 -19.88 10.96
CA LYS A 160 -2.34 -20.59 9.70
C LYS A 160 -3.73 -20.53 9.08
N ALA A 161 -3.91 -19.76 8.03
CA ALA A 161 -5.08 -19.89 7.22
C ALA A 161 -5.02 -21.26 6.55
N ASP A 162 -6.01 -22.13 6.80
CA ASP A 162 -6.30 -23.27 5.92
C ASP A 162 -6.97 -22.77 4.62
N ARG A 163 -6.72 -21.53 4.27
CA ARG A 163 -7.11 -21.00 2.98
C ARG A 163 -6.08 -21.50 1.98
N PRO A 164 -6.53 -22.09 0.85
CA PRO A 164 -5.69 -22.05 -0.32
C PRO A 164 -5.26 -20.60 -0.42
N ASP A 165 -3.97 -20.34 -0.20
CA ASP A 165 -3.46 -18.99 0.01
C ASP A 165 -4.03 -18.07 -1.08
N TYR A 166 -5.00 -17.22 -0.74
CA TYR A 166 -5.49 -16.17 -1.61
C TYR A 166 -4.31 -15.38 -2.21
N LEU A 167 -3.21 -15.34 -1.46
CA LEU A 167 -1.95 -14.74 -1.84
C LEU A 167 -1.15 -15.58 -2.86
N ILE A 168 -1.43 -16.88 -2.99
CA ILE A 168 -0.74 -17.80 -3.92
C ILE A 168 -1.53 -17.96 -5.23
N GLN A 169 -2.84 -17.72 -5.23
CA GLN A 169 -3.74 -18.03 -6.37
C GLN A 169 -3.70 -17.04 -7.53
N THR A 170 -3.06 -15.89 -7.42
CA THR A 170 -2.79 -15.09 -8.60
C THR A 170 -1.53 -15.64 -9.27
N PRO A 171 -1.64 -16.34 -10.41
CA PRO A 171 -0.46 -16.71 -11.16
C PRO A 171 0.29 -15.43 -11.47
N VAL A 172 1.51 -15.33 -10.97
CA VAL A 172 2.41 -14.24 -11.36
C VAL A 172 2.72 -14.46 -12.83
N GLU A 173 1.97 -13.83 -13.70
CA GLU A 173 2.35 -13.75 -15.10
C GLU A 173 3.73 -13.11 -15.13
N LYS A 174 4.74 -13.87 -15.49
CA LYS A 174 6.12 -13.38 -15.66
C LYS A 174 6.13 -12.42 -16.86
N ARG A 175 5.63 -11.20 -16.67
CA ARG A 175 5.68 -10.17 -17.70
C ARG A 175 7.12 -9.72 -17.86
N LYS A 176 7.62 -9.75 -19.09
CA LYS A 176 8.91 -9.11 -19.45
C LYS A 176 8.85 -7.65 -19.00
N LEU A 177 9.86 -7.21 -18.27
CA LEU A 177 10.00 -5.80 -17.90
C LEU A 177 9.94 -4.95 -19.16
N ARG A 178 9.04 -3.97 -19.18
CA ARG A 178 8.92 -3.03 -20.30
C ARG A 178 10.15 -2.13 -20.31
N ASN A 179 10.65 -1.74 -21.47
CA ASN A 179 11.84 -0.88 -21.60
C ASN A 179 11.76 0.38 -20.73
N ARG A 180 10.56 0.94 -20.55
CA ARG A 180 10.31 2.10 -19.66
C ARG A 180 10.60 1.77 -18.19
N THR A 181 10.24 0.58 -17.72
CA THR A 181 10.55 0.15 -16.34
C THR A 181 12.06 -0.06 -16.16
N ILE A 182 12.76 -0.58 -17.16
CA ILE A 182 14.22 -0.72 -17.16
C ILE A 182 14.88 0.65 -17.10
N PHE A 183 14.40 1.61 -17.89
CA PHE A 183 14.90 2.98 -17.89
C PHE A 183 14.64 3.68 -16.54
N ALA A 184 13.42 3.57 -16.00
CA ALA A 184 13.07 4.08 -14.67
C ALA A 184 13.94 3.47 -13.56
N THR A 185 14.23 2.17 -13.65
CA THR A 185 15.13 1.45 -12.77
C THR A 185 16.55 2.02 -12.83
N ALA A 186 17.09 2.18 -14.03
CA ALA A 186 18.42 2.73 -14.23
C ALA A 186 18.52 4.16 -13.69
N LEU A 187 17.49 4.96 -13.92
CA LEU A 187 17.41 6.33 -13.43
C LEU A 187 17.41 6.39 -11.90
N ILE A 188 16.59 5.57 -11.24
CA ILE A 188 16.56 5.50 -9.76
C ILE A 188 17.91 5.05 -9.19
N LEU A 189 18.49 4.01 -9.77
CA LEU A 189 19.75 3.42 -9.26
C LEU A 189 20.98 4.27 -9.52
N LEU A 190 20.95 5.15 -10.51
CA LEU A 190 22.11 5.93 -10.90
C LEU A 190 21.97 7.41 -10.53
N LEU A 191 20.84 8.04 -10.85
CA LEU A 191 20.66 9.47 -10.67
C LEU A 191 20.53 9.85 -9.20
N ILE A 192 19.69 9.16 -8.43
CA ILE A 192 19.46 9.51 -7.01
C ILE A 192 20.74 9.35 -6.16
N PRO A 193 21.49 8.24 -6.23
CA PRO A 193 22.78 8.16 -5.53
C PRO A 193 23.78 9.23 -5.96
N LEU A 194 23.79 9.61 -7.24
CA LEU A 194 24.66 10.67 -7.76
C LEU A 194 24.26 12.03 -7.15
N THR A 195 22.96 12.35 -7.10
CA THR A 195 22.44 13.58 -6.48
C THR A 195 22.77 13.63 -4.99
N LEU A 196 22.64 12.51 -4.27
CA LEU A 196 23.05 12.40 -2.87
C LEU A 196 24.55 12.65 -2.70
N PHE A 197 25.38 12.01 -3.52
CA PHE A 197 26.83 12.16 -3.48
C PHE A 197 27.26 13.61 -3.72
N ILE A 198 26.76 14.25 -4.78
CA ILE A 198 27.02 15.65 -5.11
C ILE A 198 26.51 16.55 -3.96
N GLY A 199 25.33 16.27 -3.43
CA GLY A 199 24.72 17.02 -2.34
C GLY A 199 25.59 17.04 -1.07
N VAL A 200 26.13 15.90 -0.69
CA VAL A 200 27.01 15.78 0.48
C VAL A 200 28.38 16.39 0.20
N TYR A 201 28.99 16.08 -0.94
CA TYR A 201 30.35 16.50 -1.27
C TYR A 201 30.45 17.99 -1.60
N CYS A 202 29.54 18.54 -2.42
CA CYS A 202 29.60 19.93 -2.86
C CYS A 202 28.94 20.91 -1.89
N PHE A 203 27.91 20.49 -1.14
CA PHE A 203 27.13 21.36 -0.27
C PHE A 203 27.32 21.09 1.22
N GLY A 204 28.16 20.12 1.59
CA GLY A 204 28.49 19.81 2.99
C GLY A 204 27.26 19.50 3.85
N GLY A 205 26.19 18.94 3.28
CA GLY A 205 24.96 18.59 3.98
C GLY A 205 24.10 19.77 4.45
N LYS A 206 24.56 21.02 4.33
CA LYS A 206 23.85 22.20 4.83
C LYS A 206 22.58 22.57 4.05
N ARG A 207 22.42 22.04 2.84
CA ARG A 207 21.27 22.32 1.96
C ARG A 207 20.35 21.10 1.78
N TYR A 208 20.16 20.31 2.84
CA TYR A 208 19.39 19.07 2.80
C TYR A 208 17.95 19.24 2.32
N TYR A 209 17.31 20.40 2.56
CA TYR A 209 15.97 20.69 2.03
C TYR A 209 15.96 20.73 0.50
N PHE A 210 16.96 21.40 -0.10
CA PHE A 210 17.08 21.47 -1.54
C PHE A 210 17.37 20.09 -2.15
N ILE A 211 18.26 19.32 -1.52
CA ILE A 211 18.57 17.95 -1.95
C ILE A 211 17.32 17.06 -1.83
N SER A 212 16.56 17.19 -0.74
CA SER A 212 15.30 16.45 -0.57
C SER A 212 14.29 16.78 -1.67
N LEU A 213 14.19 18.05 -2.07
CA LEU A 213 13.31 18.48 -3.16
C LEU A 213 13.76 17.90 -4.51
N LEU A 214 15.07 17.92 -4.80
CA LEU A 214 15.61 17.32 -6.02
C LEU A 214 15.30 15.82 -6.09
N ILE A 215 15.55 15.08 -5.00
CA ILE A 215 15.22 13.64 -4.95
C ILE A 215 13.72 13.41 -5.11
N LEU A 216 12.88 14.28 -4.55
CA LEU A 216 11.44 14.20 -4.77
C LEU A 216 11.10 14.30 -6.26
N LEU A 217 11.66 15.28 -6.95
CA LEU A 217 11.46 15.45 -8.40
C LEU A 217 12.01 14.26 -9.19
N GLU A 218 13.18 13.75 -8.85
CA GLU A 218 13.77 12.56 -9.46
C GLU A 218 12.91 11.30 -9.22
N CYS A 219 12.31 11.14 -8.04
CA CYS A 219 11.36 10.06 -7.75
C CYS A 219 10.09 10.16 -8.60
N MET A 220 9.66 11.36 -8.93
CA MET A 220 8.47 11.58 -9.75
C MET A 220 8.70 11.33 -11.24
N LEU A 221 9.93 11.54 -11.74
CA LEU A 221 10.27 11.33 -13.15
C LEU A 221 9.91 9.93 -13.68
N PRO A 222 10.31 8.82 -13.03
CA PRO A 222 9.91 7.48 -13.46
C PRO A 222 8.41 7.28 -13.46
N PHE A 223 7.72 7.85 -12.47
CA PHE A 223 6.27 7.80 -12.39
C PHE A 223 5.63 8.50 -13.58
N PHE A 224 6.04 9.70 -13.92
CA PHE A 224 5.55 10.43 -15.09
C PHE A 224 5.88 9.72 -16.38
N LEU A 225 7.09 9.18 -16.56
CA LEU A 225 7.50 8.44 -17.76
C LEU A 225 6.66 7.18 -18.01
N ILE A 226 6.20 6.51 -16.95
CA ILE A 226 5.32 5.35 -17.07
C ILE A 226 3.91 5.78 -17.42
N PHE A 227 3.44 6.88 -16.84
CA PHE A 227 2.09 7.40 -17.04
C PHE A 227 1.94 8.23 -18.31
N GLU A 228 3.04 8.65 -18.97
CA GLU A 228 3.00 9.44 -20.22
C GLU A 228 2.25 8.76 -21.37
N GLY A 229 2.13 7.46 -21.34
CA GLY A 229 1.31 6.69 -22.32
C GLY A 229 -0.07 6.27 -21.83
N ARG A 230 -0.39 6.58 -20.59
CA ARG A 230 -1.69 6.33 -19.95
C ARG A 230 -2.22 7.68 -19.48
N LYS A 231 -3.45 8.01 -19.77
CA LYS A 231 -4.08 9.15 -19.11
C LYS A 231 -4.13 8.81 -17.62
N PRO A 232 -3.29 9.42 -16.75
CA PRO A 232 -3.29 9.07 -15.32
C PRO A 232 -4.68 9.39 -14.77
N GLN A 233 -5.33 8.37 -14.22
CA GLN A 233 -6.60 8.60 -13.58
C GLN A 233 -6.32 9.33 -12.26
N ALA A 234 -7.04 10.40 -11.97
CA ALA A 234 -6.93 11.12 -10.70
C ALA A 234 -7.08 10.18 -9.49
N ARG A 235 -7.79 9.06 -9.66
CA ARG A 235 -7.98 7.99 -8.68
C ARG A 235 -6.66 7.33 -8.24
N GLU A 236 -5.70 7.16 -9.14
CA GLU A 236 -4.39 6.57 -8.81
C GLU A 236 -3.56 7.51 -7.92
N LEU A 237 -3.57 8.80 -8.24
CA LEU A 237 -2.88 9.81 -7.43
C LEU A 237 -3.48 9.93 -6.02
N VAL A 238 -4.81 9.90 -5.92
CA VAL A 238 -5.51 9.88 -4.62
C VAL A 238 -5.13 8.64 -3.83
N LEU A 239 -5.07 7.48 -4.47
CA LEU A 239 -4.68 6.24 -3.80
C LEU A 239 -3.25 6.30 -3.24
N ILE A 240 -2.29 6.82 -4.02
CA ILE A 240 -0.91 7.01 -3.57
C ILE A 240 -0.88 7.97 -2.36
N ALA A 241 -1.58 9.09 -2.44
CA ALA A 241 -1.67 10.05 -1.35
C ALA A 241 -2.26 9.43 -0.07
N VAL A 242 -3.30 8.59 -0.20
CA VAL A 242 -3.89 7.85 0.93
C VAL A 242 -2.91 6.84 1.52
N LEU A 243 -2.15 6.11 0.70
CA LEU A 243 -1.12 5.18 1.19
C LEU A 243 0.00 5.90 1.94
N VAL A 244 0.44 7.06 1.44
CA VAL A 244 1.42 7.91 2.12
C VAL A 244 0.85 8.40 3.46
N ALA A 245 -0.37 8.94 3.47
CA ALA A 245 -1.02 9.43 4.68
C ALA A 245 -1.19 8.32 5.74
N LEU A 246 -1.58 7.12 5.32
CA LEU A 246 -1.71 5.95 6.20
C LEU A 246 -0.35 5.54 6.79
N ASN A 247 0.71 5.60 6.01
CA ASN A 247 2.07 5.34 6.47
C ASN A 247 2.54 6.40 7.49
N VAL A 248 2.28 7.67 7.22
CA VAL A 248 2.60 8.78 8.14
C VAL A 248 1.82 8.64 9.44
N ALA A 249 0.52 8.33 9.37
CA ALA A 249 -0.31 8.05 10.55
C ALA A 249 0.20 6.83 11.34
N GLY A 250 0.62 5.76 10.65
CA GLY A 250 1.26 4.62 11.29
C GLY A 250 2.56 5.00 12.01
N ARG A 251 3.38 5.87 11.41
CA ARG A 251 4.60 6.38 12.08
C ARG A 251 4.26 7.22 13.31
N ALA A 252 3.21 8.02 13.24
CA ALA A 252 2.72 8.83 14.36
C ALA A 252 2.19 7.97 15.50
N ALA A 253 1.37 6.96 15.20
CA ALA A 253 0.78 6.07 16.20
C ALA A 253 1.83 5.32 17.04
N PHE A 254 2.97 4.98 16.43
CA PHE A 254 4.09 4.31 17.09
C PHE A 254 5.26 5.24 17.38
N PHE A 255 5.02 6.55 17.50
CA PHE A 255 6.08 7.53 17.73
C PHE A 255 6.87 7.26 19.01
N MET A 256 6.17 6.87 20.09
CA MET A 256 6.76 6.58 21.40
C MET A 256 7.66 5.33 21.42
N LEU A 257 7.57 4.47 20.41
CA LEU A 257 8.42 3.29 20.30
C LEU A 257 9.55 3.57 19.30
N PRO A 258 10.80 3.70 19.76
CA PRO A 258 11.93 3.97 18.87
C PRO A 258 12.05 2.88 17.80
N GLU A 259 12.09 3.28 16.54
CA GLU A 259 12.24 2.43 15.35
C GLU A 259 11.19 1.31 15.17
N PHE A 260 10.31 1.06 16.14
CA PHE A 260 9.22 0.07 16.04
C PHE A 260 8.01 0.68 15.33
N LYS A 261 8.03 0.71 14.00
CA LYS A 261 7.03 1.40 13.16
C LYS A 261 6.59 0.53 11.98
N PRO A 262 5.34 0.66 11.48
CA PRO A 262 4.80 -0.15 10.39
C PRO A 262 5.31 0.28 9.00
N VAL A 263 6.09 1.35 8.89
CA VAL A 263 6.37 2.07 7.64
C VAL A 263 6.99 1.17 6.57
N VAL A 264 8.01 0.36 6.93
CA VAL A 264 8.66 -0.56 5.99
C VAL A 264 7.66 -1.60 5.48
N ALA A 265 6.86 -2.18 6.38
CA ALA A 265 5.86 -3.18 6.03
C ALA A 265 4.83 -2.62 5.03
N MET A 266 4.29 -1.43 5.31
CA MET A 266 3.31 -0.79 4.43
C MET A 266 3.89 -0.38 3.08
N THR A 267 5.15 0.08 3.05
CA THR A 267 5.86 0.39 1.81
C THR A 267 6.06 -0.85 0.94
N ILE A 268 6.43 -1.98 1.54
CA ILE A 268 6.53 -3.27 0.84
C ILE A 268 5.19 -3.67 0.24
N LEU A 269 4.11 -3.57 1.02
CA LEU A 269 2.76 -3.93 0.55
C LEU A 269 2.28 -3.02 -0.58
N ALA A 270 2.60 -1.71 -0.53
CA ALA A 270 2.33 -0.79 -1.63
C ALA A 270 3.08 -1.20 -2.92
N GLY A 271 4.36 -1.55 -2.81
CA GLY A 271 5.16 -2.03 -3.94
C GLY A 271 4.63 -3.34 -4.54
N VAL A 272 4.24 -4.29 -3.70
CA VAL A 272 3.66 -5.57 -4.15
C VAL A 272 2.29 -5.39 -4.80
N ALA A 273 1.45 -4.49 -4.27
CA ALA A 273 0.09 -4.28 -4.79
C ALA A 273 0.06 -3.47 -6.09
N PHE A 274 0.84 -2.39 -6.17
CA PHE A 274 0.74 -1.40 -7.27
C PHE A 274 1.99 -1.32 -8.15
N GLY A 275 3.03 -2.08 -7.85
CA GLY A 275 4.27 -2.12 -8.62
C GLY A 275 5.41 -1.29 -8.02
N GLY A 276 6.61 -1.48 -8.56
CA GLY A 276 7.84 -0.93 -7.99
C GLY A 276 7.87 0.59 -7.99
N GLU A 277 7.43 1.22 -9.05
CA GLU A 277 7.45 2.68 -9.20
C GLU A 277 6.54 3.37 -8.19
N THR A 278 5.33 2.84 -8.00
CA THR A 278 4.39 3.31 -6.98
C THR A 278 4.95 3.05 -5.58
N GLY A 279 5.55 1.86 -5.35
CA GLY A 279 6.21 1.53 -4.08
C GLY A 279 7.34 2.49 -3.74
N PHE A 280 8.16 2.87 -4.74
CA PHE A 280 9.22 3.87 -4.55
C PHE A 280 8.64 5.22 -4.14
N LEU A 281 7.64 5.71 -4.87
CA LEU A 281 7.02 7.00 -4.59
C LEU A 281 6.36 7.03 -3.20
N VAL A 282 5.61 5.98 -2.83
CA VAL A 282 5.00 5.86 -1.50
C VAL A 282 6.06 5.88 -0.41
N GLY A 283 7.16 5.12 -0.56
CA GLY A 283 8.24 5.08 0.42
C GLY A 283 8.95 6.43 0.57
N ALA A 284 9.36 7.04 -0.54
CA ALA A 284 10.06 8.32 -0.55
C ALA A 284 9.20 9.46 0.01
N MET A 285 7.94 9.58 -0.45
CA MET A 285 7.00 10.60 0.03
C MET A 285 6.64 10.43 1.50
N THR A 286 6.51 9.18 1.97
CA THR A 286 6.27 8.90 3.39
C THR A 286 7.40 9.48 4.25
N MET A 287 8.67 9.30 3.85
CA MET A 287 9.80 9.87 4.60
C MET A 287 9.79 11.39 4.57
N LEU A 288 9.59 12.00 3.41
CA LEU A 288 9.54 13.45 3.28
C LEU A 288 8.44 14.05 4.16
N VAL A 289 7.19 13.61 3.98
CA VAL A 289 6.03 14.16 4.68
C VAL A 289 6.12 13.90 6.19
N SER A 290 6.49 12.68 6.60
CA SER A 290 6.58 12.37 8.02
C SER A 290 7.73 13.13 8.71
N ASN A 291 8.84 13.38 8.03
CA ASN A 291 9.92 14.18 8.60
C ASN A 291 9.54 15.66 8.73
N MET A 292 8.68 16.19 7.86
CA MET A 292 8.11 17.55 8.08
C MET A 292 7.34 17.65 9.39
N LEU A 293 6.71 16.56 9.84
CA LEU A 293 5.94 16.52 11.09
C LEU A 293 6.80 16.19 12.33
N PHE A 294 7.81 15.32 12.17
CA PHE A 294 8.56 14.77 13.30
C PHE A 294 9.98 15.30 13.44
N SER A 295 10.63 15.74 12.44
CA SER A 295 11.93 16.42 12.38
C SER A 295 12.55 16.27 11.01
N GLN A 296 12.86 17.37 10.36
CA GLN A 296 13.64 17.42 9.13
C GLN A 296 15.13 17.54 9.45
N GLY A 297 15.95 16.85 8.66
CA GLY A 297 17.39 16.90 8.81
C GLY A 297 18.13 16.41 7.56
N PRO A 298 19.48 16.42 7.59
CA PRO A 298 20.29 15.95 6.46
C PRO A 298 20.09 14.46 6.13
N TRP A 299 19.49 13.71 7.06
CA TRP A 299 19.12 12.30 6.86
C TRP A 299 17.90 12.09 5.94
N THR A 300 17.08 13.13 5.73
CA THR A 300 15.83 12.98 4.98
C THR A 300 16.03 12.47 3.55
N PRO A 301 16.94 12.99 2.73
CA PRO A 301 17.18 12.47 1.39
C PRO A 301 17.60 10.98 1.39
N TRP A 302 18.43 10.58 2.34
CA TRP A 302 18.89 9.20 2.49
C TRP A 302 17.74 8.27 2.86
N GLN A 303 16.87 8.70 3.78
CA GLN A 303 15.68 7.94 4.15
C GLN A 303 14.69 7.82 2.99
N MET A 304 14.50 8.88 2.19
CA MET A 304 13.67 8.86 0.99
C MET A 304 14.16 7.82 0.00
N PHE A 305 15.46 7.81 -0.28
CA PHE A 305 16.08 6.85 -1.17
C PHE A 305 15.99 5.41 -0.62
N ALA A 306 16.36 5.21 0.63
CA ALA A 306 16.35 3.88 1.27
C ALA A 306 14.94 3.27 1.30
N MET A 307 13.94 4.04 1.74
CA MET A 307 12.57 3.57 1.83
C MET A 307 11.93 3.38 0.45
N GLY A 308 12.19 4.30 -0.48
CA GLY A 308 11.76 4.18 -1.87
C GLY A 308 12.35 2.93 -2.53
N SER A 309 13.64 2.66 -2.33
CA SER A 309 14.31 1.47 -2.86
C SER A 309 13.70 0.16 -2.35
N ILE A 310 13.27 0.11 -1.07
CA ILE A 310 12.55 -1.04 -0.52
C ILE A 310 11.23 -1.28 -1.24
N GLY A 311 10.42 -0.23 -1.40
CA GLY A 311 9.13 -0.33 -2.09
C GLY A 311 9.29 -0.71 -3.57
N TRP A 312 10.28 -0.12 -4.23
CA TRP A 312 10.60 -0.44 -5.61
C TRP A 312 11.04 -1.89 -5.78
N LEU A 313 11.98 -2.35 -4.96
CA LEU A 313 12.50 -3.71 -5.02
C LEU A 313 11.42 -4.75 -4.70
N ALA A 314 10.53 -4.48 -3.73
CA ALA A 314 9.38 -5.32 -3.43
C ALA A 314 8.50 -5.54 -4.66
N GLY A 315 8.16 -4.47 -5.38
CA GLY A 315 7.35 -4.55 -6.59
C GLY A 315 8.05 -5.25 -7.76
N VAL A 316 9.36 -4.99 -7.95
CA VAL A 316 10.15 -5.64 -9.01
C VAL A 316 10.34 -7.13 -8.75
N LEU A 317 10.68 -7.51 -7.52
CA LEU A 317 10.86 -8.92 -7.14
C LEU A 317 9.54 -9.70 -7.20
N TYR A 318 8.44 -9.05 -6.83
CA TYR A 318 7.11 -9.64 -6.98
C TYR A 318 6.78 -9.87 -8.46
N ARG A 319 6.99 -8.88 -9.33
CA ARG A 319 6.78 -9.00 -10.78
C ARG A 319 7.65 -10.09 -11.43
N LYS A 320 8.88 -10.28 -10.92
CA LYS A 320 9.79 -11.36 -11.37
C LYS A 320 9.43 -12.75 -10.81
N GLY A 321 8.46 -12.84 -9.89
CA GLY A 321 8.06 -14.08 -9.25
C GLY A 321 9.04 -14.59 -8.18
N VAL A 322 10.03 -13.80 -7.79
CA VAL A 322 10.98 -14.11 -6.71
C VAL A 322 10.32 -13.90 -5.36
N LEU A 323 9.66 -12.74 -5.18
CA LEU A 323 8.87 -12.46 -3.99
C LEU A 323 7.45 -13.00 -4.19
N ARG A 324 7.00 -13.83 -3.24
CA ARG A 324 5.65 -14.40 -3.27
C ARG A 324 4.74 -13.64 -2.29
N ARG A 325 3.44 -13.60 -2.58
CA ARG A 325 2.43 -13.03 -1.67
C ARG A 325 2.14 -13.94 -0.46
N SER A 326 3.07 -14.75 -0.02
CA SER A 326 2.93 -15.53 1.21
C SER A 326 3.47 -14.76 2.40
N LYS A 327 2.85 -14.91 3.57
CA LYS A 327 3.29 -14.24 4.81
C LYS A 327 4.78 -14.42 5.05
N LEU A 328 5.25 -15.67 4.94
CA LEU A 328 6.65 -15.98 5.21
C LEU A 328 7.60 -15.31 4.21
N SER A 329 7.28 -15.34 2.91
CA SER A 329 8.10 -14.70 1.89
C SER A 329 8.19 -13.18 2.09
N LEU A 330 7.05 -12.54 2.42
CA LEU A 330 7.01 -11.10 2.71
C LEU A 330 7.78 -10.76 3.98
N CYS A 331 7.66 -11.57 5.03
CA CYS A 331 8.38 -11.35 6.29
C CYS A 331 9.89 -11.51 6.12
N ILE A 332 10.34 -12.56 5.41
CA ILE A 332 11.79 -12.75 5.12
C ILE A 332 12.31 -11.57 4.32
N PHE A 333 11.61 -11.17 3.26
CA PHE A 333 12.00 -10.01 2.48
C PHE A 333 12.02 -8.74 3.34
N GLY A 334 11.01 -8.53 4.19
CA GLY A 334 10.91 -7.37 5.08
C GLY A 334 12.08 -7.27 6.05
N VAL A 335 12.50 -8.39 6.65
CA VAL A 335 13.68 -8.45 7.54
C VAL A 335 14.95 -8.09 6.75
N ILE A 336 15.16 -8.71 5.59
CA ILE A 336 16.33 -8.42 4.74
C ILE A 336 16.31 -6.95 4.28
N ALA A 337 15.15 -6.46 3.83
CA ALA A 337 15.03 -5.08 3.36
C ALA A 337 15.31 -4.05 4.46
N SER A 338 14.85 -4.28 5.69
CA SER A 338 15.09 -3.38 6.82
C SER A 338 16.55 -3.38 7.27
N THR A 339 17.23 -4.52 7.25
CA THR A 339 18.62 -4.63 7.71
C THR A 339 19.62 -4.31 6.59
N VAL A 340 19.47 -4.95 5.42
CA VAL A 340 20.47 -4.85 4.34
C VAL A 340 20.25 -3.59 3.49
N ILE A 341 19.00 -3.28 3.13
CA ILE A 341 18.76 -2.12 2.25
C ILE A 341 18.71 -0.84 3.08
N PHE A 342 17.84 -0.77 4.08
CA PHE A 342 17.71 0.46 4.88
C PHE A 342 18.97 0.68 5.73
N GLY A 343 19.39 -0.30 6.52
CA GLY A 343 20.61 -0.22 7.32
C GLY A 343 21.85 -0.05 6.45
N GLY A 344 21.94 -0.77 5.31
CA GLY A 344 23.04 -0.66 4.36
C GLY A 344 23.21 0.73 3.74
N ILE A 345 22.14 1.51 3.60
CA ILE A 345 22.16 2.88 3.11
C ILE A 345 22.35 3.88 4.26
N MET A 346 21.60 3.71 5.35
CA MET A 346 21.56 4.70 6.44
C MET A 346 22.82 4.69 7.32
N ASN A 347 23.43 3.52 7.56
CA ASN A 347 24.63 3.47 8.40
C ASN A 347 25.83 4.22 7.77
N PRO A 348 26.21 3.98 6.49
CA PRO A 348 27.24 4.79 5.86
C PRO A 348 26.83 6.25 5.65
N ALA A 349 25.55 6.53 5.39
CA ALA A 349 25.05 7.89 5.31
C ALA A 349 25.25 8.64 6.63
N SER A 350 25.00 7.98 7.77
CA SER A 350 25.26 8.54 9.11
C SER A 350 26.75 8.84 9.32
N ALA A 351 27.64 7.95 8.87
CA ALA A 351 29.07 8.22 8.91
C ALA A 351 29.43 9.46 8.09
N LEU A 352 28.87 9.62 6.89
CA LEU A 352 29.10 10.79 6.03
C LEU A 352 28.56 12.09 6.62
N MET A 353 27.44 12.04 7.36
CA MET A 353 26.79 13.23 7.91
C MET A 353 27.42 13.70 9.22
N TRP A 354 27.92 12.78 10.05
CA TRP A 354 28.26 13.08 11.44
C TRP A 354 29.73 12.90 11.78
N SER A 355 30.56 12.37 10.86
CA SER A 355 32.00 12.21 11.10
C SER A 355 32.80 13.29 10.38
N GLU A 356 33.79 13.85 11.03
CA GLU A 356 34.72 14.83 10.43
C GLU A 356 35.57 14.23 9.30
N SER A 357 35.87 12.94 9.41
CA SER A 357 36.60 12.18 8.40
C SER A 357 35.91 10.84 8.15
N VAL A 358 35.88 10.41 6.90
CA VAL A 358 35.24 9.14 6.53
C VAL A 358 36.33 8.16 6.09
N ASN A 359 36.45 7.07 6.84
CA ASN A 359 37.32 5.95 6.50
C ASN A 359 36.56 4.63 6.77
N TRP A 360 37.09 3.51 6.28
CA TRP A 360 36.48 2.21 6.42
C TRP A 360 36.20 1.80 7.89
N LYS A 361 37.09 2.16 8.82
CA LYS A 361 36.93 1.86 10.24
C LYS A 361 35.74 2.61 10.85
N ILE A 362 35.56 3.87 10.47
CA ILE A 362 34.41 4.69 10.91
C ILE A 362 33.12 4.14 10.33
N ILE A 363 33.05 3.80 9.04
CA ILE A 363 31.87 3.20 8.43
C ILE A 363 31.50 1.91 9.17
N MET A 364 32.47 1.04 9.45
CA MET A 364 32.22 -0.20 10.18
C MET A 364 31.72 0.03 11.62
N SER A 365 32.20 1.07 12.29
CA SER A 365 31.72 1.41 13.63
C SER A 365 30.24 1.80 13.59
N TYR A 366 29.80 2.57 12.58
CA TYR A 366 28.37 2.90 12.38
C TYR A 366 27.51 1.68 12.07
N TYR A 367 28.02 0.70 11.30
CA TYR A 367 27.31 -0.55 11.10
C TYR A 367 27.14 -1.31 12.43
N ILE A 368 28.21 -1.45 13.23
CA ILE A 368 28.16 -2.18 14.51
C ILE A 368 27.20 -1.49 15.49
N THR A 369 27.27 -0.18 15.63
CA THR A 369 26.39 0.59 16.50
C THR A 369 24.95 0.67 15.98
N GLY A 370 24.75 0.55 14.65
CA GLY A 370 23.46 0.51 14.00
C GLY A 370 22.72 -0.83 14.13
N ILE A 371 23.40 -1.95 14.42
CA ILE A 371 22.79 -3.29 14.52
C ILE A 371 21.55 -3.32 15.44
N PRO A 372 21.58 -2.78 16.68
CA PRO A 372 20.40 -2.80 17.54
C PRO A 372 19.20 -2.08 16.93
N VAL A 373 19.44 -0.94 16.29
CA VAL A 373 18.43 -0.11 15.62
C VAL A 373 17.79 -0.87 14.44
N ASP A 374 18.64 -1.46 13.60
CA ASP A 374 18.22 -2.24 12.44
C ASP A 374 17.46 -3.50 12.86
N LEU A 375 17.86 -4.14 13.97
CA LEU A 375 17.16 -5.31 14.53
C LEU A 375 15.76 -4.95 15.01
N VAL A 376 15.60 -3.82 15.72
CA VAL A 376 14.27 -3.32 16.14
C VAL A 376 13.37 -3.10 14.94
N ARG A 377 13.88 -2.45 13.90
CA ARG A 377 13.16 -2.20 12.64
C ARG A 377 12.80 -3.49 11.92
N ALA A 378 13.71 -4.48 11.91
CA ALA A 378 13.47 -5.78 11.31
C ALA A 378 12.35 -6.55 12.03
N VAL A 379 12.39 -6.56 13.38
CA VAL A 379 11.33 -7.19 14.20
C VAL A 379 9.99 -6.48 14.00
N ALA A 380 9.98 -5.16 14.00
CA ALA A 380 8.77 -4.38 13.72
C ALA A 380 8.19 -4.74 12.34
N THR A 381 9.03 -4.74 11.32
CA THR A 381 8.62 -5.09 9.94
C THR A 381 8.06 -6.51 9.89
N PHE A 382 8.72 -7.47 10.54
CA PHE A 382 8.24 -8.85 10.63
C PHE A 382 6.83 -8.90 11.28
N VAL A 383 6.66 -8.28 12.44
CA VAL A 383 5.39 -8.28 13.19
C VAL A 383 4.26 -7.68 12.36
N PHE A 384 4.49 -6.50 11.77
CA PHE A 384 3.46 -5.83 10.98
C PHE A 384 3.12 -6.58 9.69
N LEU A 385 4.09 -7.19 9.00
CA LEU A 385 3.82 -8.03 7.84
C LEU A 385 3.12 -9.34 8.24
N TRP A 386 3.54 -9.97 9.33
CA TRP A 386 2.92 -11.21 9.80
C TRP A 386 1.44 -11.06 10.13
N LEU A 387 1.09 -9.94 10.78
CA LEU A 387 -0.29 -9.65 11.18
C LEU A 387 -1.11 -8.99 10.08
N GLY A 388 -0.50 -8.08 9.32
CA GLY A 388 -1.21 -7.14 8.45
C GLY A 388 -1.14 -7.44 6.95
N ALA A 389 -0.20 -8.28 6.47
CA ALA A 389 0.03 -8.45 5.04
C ALA A 389 -1.22 -8.97 4.29
N GLU A 390 -1.85 -10.01 4.82
CA GLU A 390 -3.01 -10.65 4.19
C GLU A 390 -4.23 -9.71 4.12
N PRO A 391 -4.74 -9.16 5.26
CA PRO A 391 -5.91 -8.31 5.22
C PRO A 391 -5.66 -7.01 4.44
N MET A 392 -4.43 -6.50 4.45
CA MET A 392 -4.11 -5.28 3.73
C MET A 392 -4.07 -5.53 2.21
N LEU A 393 -3.39 -6.57 1.74
CA LEU A 393 -3.35 -6.91 0.32
C LEU A 393 -4.74 -7.25 -0.22
N GLU A 394 -5.58 -7.93 0.55
CA GLU A 394 -6.97 -8.19 0.16
C GLU A 394 -7.76 -6.89 -0.07
N LYS A 395 -7.61 -5.92 0.84
CA LYS A 395 -8.26 -4.61 0.69
C LYS A 395 -7.71 -3.83 -0.50
N LEU A 396 -6.39 -3.84 -0.70
CA LEU A 396 -5.74 -3.16 -1.82
C LEU A 396 -6.17 -3.77 -3.17
N ASP A 397 -6.29 -5.10 -3.26
CA ASP A 397 -6.78 -5.77 -4.47
C ASP A 397 -8.25 -5.43 -4.76
N ARG A 398 -9.09 -5.36 -3.73
CA ARG A 398 -10.49 -4.90 -3.90
C ARG A 398 -10.57 -3.46 -4.41
N ILE A 399 -9.74 -2.57 -3.90
CA ILE A 399 -9.64 -1.18 -4.38
C ILE A 399 -9.19 -1.18 -5.84
N LYS A 400 -8.17 -1.96 -6.18
CA LYS A 400 -7.65 -2.12 -7.53
C LYS A 400 -8.76 -2.51 -8.52
N THR A 401 -9.52 -3.55 -8.18
CA THR A 401 -10.64 -4.04 -9.00
C THR A 401 -11.78 -3.01 -9.09
N LYS A 402 -12.17 -2.43 -7.93
CA LYS A 402 -13.28 -1.47 -7.88
C LYS A 402 -13.03 -0.21 -8.73
N TYR A 403 -11.81 0.25 -8.79
CA TYR A 403 -11.46 1.49 -9.50
C TYR A 403 -10.83 1.26 -10.86
N GLY A 404 -10.78 0.02 -11.34
CA GLY A 404 -10.21 -0.30 -12.66
C GLY A 404 -8.70 -0.03 -12.74
N LEU A 405 -7.99 -0.11 -11.62
CA LEU A 405 -6.54 0.06 -11.55
C LEU A 405 -5.79 -1.26 -11.84
N ALA A 406 -6.52 -2.29 -12.22
CA ALA A 406 -5.96 -3.59 -12.57
C ALA A 406 -5.53 -3.57 -14.04
N GLU A 407 -4.23 -3.48 -14.30
CA GLU A 407 -3.57 -3.94 -15.50
C GLU A 407 -2.34 -4.77 -15.15
#